data_63f2f89c8c159be3ca2104847b19309a
#
_entry.id   63f2f89c8c159be3ca2104847b19309a
#
_cell.length_a   1.000
_cell.length_b   1.000
_cell.length_c   1.000
_cell.angle_alpha   90.00
_cell.angle_beta   90.00
_cell.angle_gamma   90.00
#
_symmetry.space_group_name_H-M   'P 1'
#
loop_
_entity.id
_entity.type
_entity.pdbx_description
1 polymer ?
#
loop_
_entity_poly.entity_id
_entity_poly.type
_entity_poly.pdbx_seq_one_letter_code
_entity_poly.pdbx_strand_id
1 'polypeptide(L)'
;AVMGDPAHASVFAFGLVAFGFLCMGPVTIAVDSYGPVTDNAQSVFELAQTEHIPGIKEEIKRDFGFDPDFERGKHFLESNDSAGNTFKATAKPVLIGTAVVGATTMIFSIILLLEKAGLLHLSLTDAPVLLGFICGGAVIYWFSGASMQAVTTGAYRAVEFIKKNMDLTKKEADIGDSITVVRICTEYAQAGMWNIFIALMTITLAFAFFDPNFFVAYLISIAVFGLFQAIFMANAGGSWDNAKKYVEVDLKQKGTPLHEATV
;
A
#
# COMPACT_ATOMS: atom_id res chain seq x y z
N ALA A 1 -26.31 -30.28 -11.99
CA ALA A 1 -25.40 -31.15 -12.78
C ALA A 1 -23.92 -30.68 -12.68
N VAL A 2 -23.65 -29.42 -12.41
CA VAL A 2 -22.27 -28.89 -12.29
C VAL A 2 -21.67 -29.14 -10.89
N MET A 3 -22.46 -29.52 -9.90
CA MET A 3 -22.08 -29.66 -8.49
C MET A 3 -22.14 -31.10 -7.97
N GLY A 4 -21.82 -32.09 -8.81
CA GLY A 4 -21.87 -33.51 -8.41
C GLY A 4 -20.82 -33.94 -7.38
N ASP A 5 -19.71 -33.18 -7.24
CA ASP A 5 -18.64 -33.43 -6.30
C ASP A 5 -18.64 -32.33 -5.20
N PRO A 6 -18.67 -32.69 -3.91
CA PRO A 6 -18.62 -31.73 -2.81
C PRO A 6 -17.42 -30.80 -2.85
N ALA A 7 -16.25 -31.27 -3.31
CA ALA A 7 -15.05 -30.44 -3.43
C ALA A 7 -15.24 -29.33 -4.48
N HIS A 8 -15.78 -29.65 -5.64
CA HIS A 8 -16.10 -28.68 -6.68
C HIS A 8 -17.16 -27.66 -6.24
N ALA A 9 -18.17 -28.10 -5.48
CA ALA A 9 -19.19 -27.20 -4.94
C ALA A 9 -18.59 -26.18 -3.96
N SER A 10 -17.69 -26.61 -3.08
CA SER A 10 -17.01 -25.74 -2.11
C SER A 10 -16.13 -24.70 -2.80
N VAL A 11 -15.31 -25.12 -3.78
CA VAL A 11 -14.45 -24.22 -4.56
C VAL A 11 -15.28 -23.20 -5.35
N PHE A 12 -16.39 -23.64 -5.95
CA PHE A 12 -17.32 -22.75 -6.66
C PHE A 12 -17.96 -21.73 -5.71
N ALA A 13 -18.44 -22.16 -4.54
CA ALA A 13 -19.02 -21.26 -3.55
C ALA A 13 -18.01 -20.23 -3.07
N PHE A 14 -16.74 -20.63 -2.85
CA PHE A 14 -15.65 -19.72 -2.52
C PHE A 14 -15.37 -18.72 -3.64
N GLY A 15 -15.41 -19.17 -4.90
CA GLY A 15 -15.31 -18.30 -6.07
C GLY A 15 -16.43 -17.26 -6.15
N LEU A 16 -17.67 -17.62 -5.78
CA LEU A 16 -18.77 -16.66 -5.71
C LEU A 16 -18.55 -15.57 -4.66
N VAL A 17 -17.93 -15.91 -3.53
CA VAL A 17 -17.52 -14.92 -2.53
C VAL A 17 -16.48 -13.97 -3.11
N ALA A 18 -15.48 -14.48 -3.84
CA ALA A 18 -14.49 -13.67 -4.54
C ALA A 18 -15.16 -12.69 -5.52
N PHE A 19 -16.13 -13.14 -6.30
CA PHE A 19 -16.93 -12.28 -7.20
C PHE A 19 -17.71 -11.22 -6.44
N GLY A 20 -18.29 -11.56 -5.29
CA GLY A 20 -18.98 -10.60 -4.42
C GLY A 20 -18.06 -9.46 -3.98
N PHE A 21 -16.84 -9.78 -3.55
CA PHE A 21 -15.83 -8.76 -3.22
C PHE A 21 -15.42 -7.94 -4.45
N LEU A 22 -15.22 -8.57 -5.60
CA LEU A 22 -14.87 -7.87 -6.85
C LEU A 22 -15.96 -6.89 -7.31
N CYS A 23 -17.24 -7.15 -7.06
CA CYS A 23 -18.31 -6.20 -7.35
C CYS A 23 -18.16 -4.88 -6.59
N MET A 24 -17.57 -4.91 -5.40
CA MET A 24 -17.24 -3.72 -4.60
C MET A 24 -15.89 -3.09 -4.99
N GLY A 25 -15.13 -3.71 -5.88
CA GLY A 25 -13.79 -3.29 -6.27
C GLY A 25 -13.69 -1.82 -6.68
N PRO A 26 -14.51 -1.32 -7.63
CA PRO A 26 -14.44 0.08 -8.06
C PRO A 26 -14.67 1.07 -6.92
N VAL A 27 -15.63 0.80 -6.04
CA VAL A 27 -15.94 1.64 -4.87
C VAL A 27 -14.76 1.63 -3.90
N THR A 28 -14.23 0.46 -3.59
CA THR A 28 -13.11 0.30 -2.66
C THR A 28 -11.84 0.97 -3.17
N ILE A 29 -11.57 0.88 -4.49
CA ILE A 29 -10.44 1.56 -5.14
C ILE A 29 -10.64 3.08 -5.09
N ALA A 30 -11.85 3.59 -5.33
CA ALA A 30 -12.14 5.01 -5.24
C ALA A 30 -11.89 5.54 -3.82
N VAL A 31 -12.33 4.80 -2.80
CA VAL A 31 -12.09 5.14 -1.38
C VAL A 31 -10.60 5.10 -1.04
N ASP A 32 -9.86 4.09 -1.50
CA ASP A 32 -8.41 3.99 -1.27
C ASP A 32 -7.64 5.12 -1.98
N SER A 33 -8.09 5.54 -3.17
CA SER A 33 -7.49 6.63 -3.94
C SER A 33 -7.77 8.01 -3.35
N TYR A 34 -8.85 8.17 -2.60
CA TYR A 34 -9.18 9.45 -1.95
C TYR A 34 -8.09 9.90 -0.97
N GLY A 35 -7.51 8.96 -0.20
CA GLY A 35 -6.42 9.28 0.73
C GLY A 35 -5.22 9.96 0.06
N PRO A 36 -4.58 9.35 -0.94
CA PRO A 36 -3.48 9.97 -1.69
C PRO A 36 -3.85 11.31 -2.35
N VAL A 37 -5.09 11.49 -2.81
CA VAL A 37 -5.54 12.75 -3.42
C VAL A 37 -5.58 13.86 -2.37
N THR A 38 -6.14 13.60 -1.20
CA THR A 38 -6.23 14.60 -0.12
C THR A 38 -4.86 14.92 0.48
N ASP A 39 -4.00 13.92 0.66
CA ASP A 39 -2.63 14.06 1.13
C ASP A 39 -1.79 14.92 0.15
N ASN A 40 -1.88 14.63 -1.14
CA ASN A 40 -1.22 15.43 -2.17
C ASN A 40 -1.78 16.86 -2.25
N ALA A 41 -3.08 17.05 -2.11
CA ALA A 41 -3.69 18.39 -2.13
C ALA A 41 -3.19 19.25 -0.96
N GLN A 42 -3.09 18.68 0.24
CA GLN A 42 -2.52 19.35 1.39
C GLN A 42 -1.03 19.68 1.16
N SER A 43 -0.26 18.70 0.69
CA SER A 43 1.18 18.87 0.45
C SER A 43 1.46 19.95 -0.60
N VAL A 44 0.69 19.99 -1.69
CA VAL A 44 0.82 21.03 -2.72
C VAL A 44 0.51 22.41 -2.15
N PHE A 45 -0.54 22.53 -1.35
CA PHE A 45 -0.90 23.81 -0.71
C PHE A 45 0.20 24.30 0.24
N GLU A 46 0.75 23.40 1.07
CA GLU A 46 1.84 23.73 2.00
C GLU A 46 3.14 24.12 1.27
N LEU A 47 3.49 23.42 0.18
CA LEU A 47 4.71 23.70 -0.58
C LEU A 47 4.60 24.95 -1.45
N ALA A 48 3.44 25.21 -2.03
CA ALA A 48 3.22 26.36 -2.93
C ALA A 48 3.22 27.69 -2.18
N GLN A 49 2.94 27.69 -0.86
CA GLN A 49 2.86 28.89 -0.02
C GLN A 49 2.09 30.04 -0.68
N THR A 50 1.02 29.69 -1.37
CA THR A 50 0.25 30.61 -2.24
C THR A 50 -0.25 31.84 -1.46
N GLU A 51 -0.50 31.67 -0.17
CA GLU A 51 -0.95 32.74 0.73
C GLU A 51 0.06 33.91 0.89
N HIS A 52 1.34 33.63 0.62
CA HIS A 52 2.44 34.60 0.75
C HIS A 52 2.79 35.34 -0.55
N ILE A 53 2.16 34.97 -1.66
CA ILE A 53 2.40 35.59 -2.96
C ILE A 53 1.73 36.97 -2.99
N PRO A 54 2.48 38.07 -3.21
CA PRO A 54 1.90 39.41 -3.29
C PRO A 54 0.86 39.52 -4.41
N GLY A 55 -0.34 40.04 -4.09
CA GLY A 55 -1.41 40.24 -5.08
C GLY A 55 -2.22 39.00 -5.44
N ILE A 56 -1.96 37.87 -4.83
CA ILE A 56 -2.63 36.60 -5.18
C ILE A 56 -4.14 36.62 -4.90
N LYS A 57 -4.58 37.35 -3.86
CA LYS A 57 -6.01 37.46 -3.51
C LYS A 57 -6.79 38.19 -4.61
N GLU A 58 -6.25 39.26 -5.12
CA GLU A 58 -6.80 40.03 -6.22
C GLU A 58 -6.83 39.24 -7.52
N GLU A 59 -5.77 38.45 -7.78
CA GLU A 59 -5.68 37.58 -8.93
C GLU A 59 -6.72 36.47 -8.87
N ILE A 60 -6.84 35.79 -7.75
CA ILE A 60 -7.86 34.73 -7.54
C ILE A 60 -9.27 35.32 -7.67
N LYS A 61 -9.51 36.47 -7.10
CA LYS A 61 -10.81 37.17 -7.21
C LYS A 61 -11.15 37.51 -8.65
N ARG A 62 -10.17 38.00 -9.42
CA ARG A 62 -10.33 38.32 -10.83
C ARG A 62 -10.59 37.09 -11.69
N ASP A 63 -9.82 36.03 -11.49
CA ASP A 63 -9.79 34.86 -12.38
C ASP A 63 -10.86 33.81 -12.03
N PHE A 64 -11.22 33.70 -10.75
CA PHE A 64 -12.16 32.69 -10.25
C PHE A 64 -13.43 33.28 -9.60
N GLY A 65 -13.48 34.60 -9.36
CA GLY A 65 -14.69 35.30 -8.90
C GLY A 65 -15.03 35.13 -7.41
N PHE A 66 -14.11 34.66 -6.56
CA PHE A 66 -14.30 34.54 -5.12
C PHE A 66 -13.13 35.14 -4.33
N ASP A 67 -13.40 35.56 -3.10
CA ASP A 67 -12.37 36.02 -2.17
C ASP A 67 -11.78 34.81 -1.44
N PRO A 68 -10.45 34.51 -1.59
CA PRO A 68 -9.84 33.36 -0.96
C PRO A 68 -9.64 33.57 0.55
N ASP A 69 -10.09 32.60 1.33
CA ASP A 69 -9.80 32.49 2.76
C ASP A 69 -8.80 31.33 2.94
N PHE A 70 -7.52 31.66 2.97
CA PHE A 70 -6.43 30.66 3.03
C PHE A 70 -6.43 29.89 4.35
N GLU A 71 -6.75 30.52 5.48
CA GLU A 71 -6.83 29.83 6.78
C GLU A 71 -7.94 28.79 6.78
N ARG A 72 -9.10 29.15 6.26
CA ARG A 72 -10.23 28.23 6.11
C ARG A 72 -9.92 27.13 5.10
N GLY A 73 -9.25 27.47 4.00
CA GLY A 73 -8.78 26.53 2.98
C GLY A 73 -7.82 25.49 3.57
N LYS A 74 -6.84 25.95 4.34
CA LYS A 74 -5.89 25.09 5.05
C LYS A 74 -6.59 24.12 6.01
N HIS A 75 -7.49 24.65 6.84
CA HIS A 75 -8.26 23.81 7.76
C HIS A 75 -9.08 22.74 7.05
N PHE A 76 -9.69 23.04 5.90
CA PHE A 76 -10.43 22.06 5.12
C PHE A 76 -9.51 21.03 4.47
N LEU A 77 -8.34 21.42 3.98
CA LEU A 77 -7.36 20.48 3.44
C LEU A 77 -6.85 19.52 4.52
N GLU A 78 -6.50 20.03 5.69
CA GLU A 78 -6.08 19.20 6.83
C GLU A 78 -7.20 18.26 7.29
N SER A 79 -8.43 18.71 7.36
CA SER A 79 -9.59 17.88 7.73
C SER A 79 -9.88 16.81 6.68
N ASN A 80 -9.79 17.15 5.40
CA ASN A 80 -9.99 16.21 4.30
C ASN A 80 -8.87 15.16 4.24
N ASP A 81 -7.63 15.55 4.50
CA ASP A 81 -6.51 14.63 4.56
C ASP A 81 -6.65 13.66 5.74
N SER A 82 -7.04 14.15 6.91
CA SER A 82 -7.35 13.29 8.06
C SER A 82 -8.47 12.29 7.77
N ALA A 83 -9.56 12.75 7.12
CA ALA A 83 -10.65 11.88 6.68
C ALA A 83 -10.18 10.88 5.63
N GLY A 84 -9.40 11.32 4.64
CA GLY A 84 -8.83 10.49 3.59
C GLY A 84 -7.93 9.38 4.14
N ASN A 85 -7.18 9.69 5.18
CA ASN A 85 -6.35 8.71 5.87
C ASN A 85 -7.17 7.61 6.54
N THR A 86 -8.25 7.96 7.21
CA THR A 86 -9.18 7.00 7.81
C THR A 86 -9.85 6.12 6.75
N PHE A 87 -10.30 6.69 5.65
CA PHE A 87 -10.88 5.93 4.53
C PHE A 87 -9.88 4.97 3.90
N LYS A 88 -8.68 5.42 3.63
CA LYS A 88 -7.57 4.59 3.13
C LYS A 88 -7.28 3.41 4.06
N ALA A 89 -7.21 3.64 5.36
CA ALA A 89 -6.95 2.60 6.35
C ALA A 89 -8.06 1.56 6.45
N THR A 90 -9.33 1.95 6.30
CA THR A 90 -10.48 1.03 6.35
C THR A 90 -10.72 0.28 5.03
N ALA A 91 -10.40 0.88 3.88
CA ALA A 91 -10.54 0.24 2.58
C ALA A 91 -9.50 -0.86 2.34
N LYS A 92 -8.28 -0.69 2.82
CA LYS A 92 -7.16 -1.63 2.59
C LYS A 92 -7.44 -3.06 3.06
N PRO A 93 -7.96 -3.33 4.27
CA PRO A 93 -8.29 -4.69 4.68
C PRO A 93 -9.29 -5.39 3.75
N VAL A 94 -10.26 -4.66 3.20
CA VAL A 94 -11.23 -5.20 2.24
C VAL A 94 -10.57 -5.52 0.90
N LEU A 95 -9.70 -4.64 0.40
CA LEU A 95 -8.91 -4.87 -0.82
C LEU A 95 -7.99 -6.07 -0.67
N ILE A 96 -7.30 -6.19 0.45
CA ILE A 96 -6.45 -7.33 0.79
C ILE A 96 -7.27 -8.63 0.81
N GLY A 97 -8.43 -8.63 1.49
CA GLY A 97 -9.35 -9.75 1.53
C GLY A 97 -9.79 -10.17 0.12
N THR A 98 -10.16 -9.22 -0.73
CA THR A 98 -10.53 -9.47 -2.14
C THR A 98 -9.41 -10.15 -2.90
N ALA A 99 -8.18 -9.64 -2.79
CA ALA A 99 -7.02 -10.21 -3.49
C ALA A 99 -6.71 -11.63 -3.01
N VAL A 100 -6.75 -11.87 -1.70
CA VAL A 100 -6.45 -13.20 -1.12
C VAL A 100 -7.53 -14.21 -1.46
N VAL A 101 -8.82 -13.85 -1.40
CA VAL A 101 -9.92 -14.77 -1.77
C VAL A 101 -9.83 -15.12 -3.25
N GLY A 102 -9.52 -14.14 -4.13
CA GLY A 102 -9.28 -14.38 -5.54
C GLY A 102 -8.10 -15.31 -5.80
N ALA A 103 -6.95 -15.04 -5.18
CA ALA A 103 -5.75 -15.88 -5.29
C ALA A 103 -6.01 -17.32 -4.77
N THR A 104 -6.70 -17.45 -3.64
CA THR A 104 -7.03 -18.76 -3.05
C THR A 104 -7.95 -19.57 -3.98
N THR A 105 -8.88 -18.91 -4.67
CA THR A 105 -9.73 -19.58 -5.69
C THR A 105 -8.87 -20.14 -6.82
N MET A 106 -7.85 -19.42 -7.28
CA MET A 106 -6.92 -19.91 -8.29
C MET A 106 -6.06 -21.07 -7.76
N ILE A 107 -5.60 -21.01 -6.52
CA ILE A 107 -4.84 -22.10 -5.87
C ILE A 107 -5.68 -23.37 -5.83
N PHE A 108 -6.95 -23.28 -5.43
CA PHE A 108 -7.86 -24.42 -5.45
C PHE A 108 -8.05 -25.01 -6.86
N SER A 109 -8.11 -24.16 -7.89
CA SER A 109 -8.19 -24.62 -9.27
C SER A 109 -6.94 -25.38 -9.69
N ILE A 110 -5.74 -24.92 -9.28
CA ILE A 110 -4.46 -25.62 -9.52
C ILE A 110 -4.46 -26.96 -8.80
N ILE A 111 -4.89 -27.00 -7.53
CA ILE A 111 -4.98 -28.25 -6.75
C ILE A 111 -5.84 -29.28 -7.47
N LEU A 112 -7.07 -28.91 -7.87
CA LEU A 112 -7.99 -29.82 -8.56
C LEU A 112 -7.41 -30.34 -9.89
N LEU A 113 -6.68 -29.50 -10.63
CA LEU A 113 -6.03 -29.91 -11.88
C LEU A 113 -4.90 -30.91 -11.64
N LEU A 114 -4.06 -30.65 -10.65
CA LEU A 114 -2.92 -31.50 -10.31
C LEU A 114 -3.38 -32.83 -9.67
N GLU A 115 -4.40 -32.82 -8.83
CA GLU A 115 -5.02 -34.06 -8.29
C GLU A 115 -5.60 -34.90 -9.40
N LYS A 116 -6.33 -34.32 -10.36
CA LYS A 116 -6.85 -35.03 -11.52
C LYS A 116 -5.77 -35.65 -12.39
N ALA A 117 -4.59 -35.03 -12.45
CA ALA A 117 -3.42 -35.54 -13.15
C ALA A 117 -2.64 -36.59 -12.35
N GLY A 118 -2.99 -36.84 -11.08
CA GLY A 118 -2.29 -37.73 -10.18
C GLY A 118 -0.92 -37.23 -9.74
N LEU A 119 -0.68 -35.90 -9.83
CA LEU A 119 0.61 -35.28 -9.54
C LEU A 119 0.68 -34.66 -8.14
N LEU A 120 -0.44 -34.63 -7.42
CA LEU A 120 -0.51 -33.95 -6.13
C LEU A 120 -0.86 -34.91 -5.00
N HIS A 121 -0.05 -34.88 -3.95
CA HIS A 121 -0.31 -35.54 -2.67
C HIS A 121 0.09 -34.59 -1.54
N LEU A 122 -0.88 -33.96 -0.92
CA LEU A 122 -0.64 -32.96 0.16
C LEU A 122 -0.73 -33.64 1.52
N SER A 123 0.41 -33.80 2.18
CA SER A 123 0.49 -34.25 3.58
C SER A 123 1.49 -33.39 4.34
N LEU A 124 1.12 -32.90 5.52
CA LEU A 124 2.03 -32.14 6.37
C LEU A 124 3.23 -32.96 6.88
N THR A 125 3.17 -34.27 6.76
CA THR A 125 4.29 -35.16 7.08
C THR A 125 5.32 -35.26 5.94
N ASP A 126 4.97 -34.80 4.75
CA ASP A 126 5.84 -34.85 3.58
C ASP A 126 6.80 -33.64 3.58
N ALA A 127 8.08 -33.93 3.44
CA ALA A 127 9.12 -32.89 3.49
C ALA A 127 8.94 -31.76 2.45
N PRO A 128 8.58 -32.03 1.17
CA PRO A 128 8.32 -30.98 0.20
C PRO A 128 7.20 -30.04 0.63
N VAL A 129 6.12 -30.57 1.19
CA VAL A 129 4.97 -29.78 1.66
C VAL A 129 5.37 -28.89 2.83
N LEU A 130 6.03 -29.44 3.85
CA LEU A 130 6.50 -28.68 5.00
C LEU A 130 7.49 -27.57 4.60
N LEU A 131 8.45 -27.90 3.74
CA LEU A 131 9.41 -26.92 3.24
C LEU A 131 8.75 -25.83 2.40
N GLY A 132 7.75 -26.16 1.59
CA GLY A 132 6.96 -25.21 0.82
C GLY A 132 6.26 -24.20 1.74
N PHE A 133 5.65 -24.65 2.84
CA PHE A 133 5.05 -23.78 3.85
C PHE A 133 6.07 -22.84 4.50
N ILE A 134 7.23 -23.35 4.89
CA ILE A 134 8.28 -22.52 5.49
C ILE A 134 8.78 -21.47 4.49
N CYS A 135 9.04 -21.86 3.25
CA CYS A 135 9.51 -20.95 2.20
C CYS A 135 8.47 -19.86 1.87
N GLY A 136 7.18 -20.22 1.81
CA GLY A 136 6.12 -19.25 1.56
C GLY A 136 6.03 -18.17 2.65
N GLY A 137 6.09 -18.57 3.91
CA GLY A 137 6.15 -17.65 5.04
C GLY A 137 7.40 -16.76 5.00
N ALA A 138 8.56 -17.35 4.75
CA ALA A 138 9.84 -16.63 4.64
C ALA A 138 9.80 -15.56 3.52
N VAL A 139 9.22 -15.88 2.37
CA VAL A 139 9.09 -14.96 1.24
C VAL A 139 8.22 -13.76 1.59
N ILE A 140 7.14 -13.94 2.34
CA ILE A 140 6.29 -12.82 2.79
C ILE A 140 7.04 -11.87 3.71
N TYR A 141 7.81 -12.38 4.67
CA TYR A 141 8.63 -11.53 5.55
C TYR A 141 9.77 -10.85 4.80
N TRP A 142 10.42 -11.58 3.88
CA TRP A 142 11.44 -10.98 3.00
C TRP A 142 10.84 -9.85 2.15
N PHE A 143 9.67 -10.07 1.54
CA PHE A 143 8.96 -9.05 0.74
C PHE A 143 8.68 -7.80 1.56
N SER A 144 8.16 -7.96 2.78
CA SER A 144 7.86 -6.85 3.68
C SER A 144 9.13 -6.07 4.05
N GLY A 145 10.21 -6.77 4.41
CA GLY A 145 11.50 -6.16 4.74
C GLY A 145 12.13 -5.43 3.56
N ALA A 146 12.12 -6.03 2.37
CA ALA A 146 12.63 -5.42 1.15
C ALA A 146 11.85 -4.15 0.76
N SER A 147 10.52 -4.18 0.92
CA SER A 147 9.66 -3.02 0.65
C SER A 147 9.95 -1.87 1.61
N MET A 148 10.07 -2.15 2.91
CA MET A 148 10.45 -1.14 3.91
C MET A 148 11.84 -0.56 3.62
N GLN A 149 12.81 -1.40 3.27
CA GLN A 149 14.16 -0.95 2.94
C GLN A 149 14.18 -0.03 1.71
N ALA A 150 13.41 -0.34 0.67
CA ALA A 150 13.33 0.49 -0.53
C ALA A 150 12.79 1.89 -0.19
N VAL A 151 11.71 1.98 0.59
CA VAL A 151 11.13 3.25 1.03
C VAL A 151 12.09 4.03 1.92
N THR A 152 12.68 3.38 2.93
CA THR A 152 13.61 4.02 3.87
C THR A 152 14.86 4.54 3.15
N THR A 153 15.39 3.80 2.19
CA THR A 153 16.55 4.23 1.39
C THR A 153 16.20 5.47 0.56
N GLY A 154 15.04 5.49 -0.08
CA GLY A 154 14.56 6.66 -0.84
C GLY A 154 14.42 7.89 0.04
N ALA A 155 13.79 7.76 1.20
CA ALA A 155 13.63 8.83 2.18
C ALA A 155 14.99 9.35 2.68
N TYR A 156 15.92 8.45 3.02
CA TYR A 156 17.27 8.83 3.46
C TYR A 156 18.01 9.63 2.39
N ARG A 157 17.96 9.21 1.14
CA ARG A 157 18.59 9.93 0.02
C ARG A 157 17.97 11.31 -0.23
N ALA A 158 16.65 11.42 -0.09
CA ALA A 158 15.97 12.71 -0.16
C ALA A 158 16.42 13.66 0.96
N VAL A 159 16.49 13.18 2.19
CA VAL A 159 17.01 13.97 3.34
C VAL A 159 18.47 14.37 3.13
N GLU A 160 19.31 13.48 2.61
CA GLU A 160 20.71 13.79 2.30
C GLU A 160 20.82 14.91 1.25
N PHE A 161 19.98 14.85 0.20
CA PHE A 161 19.92 15.90 -0.81
C PHE A 161 19.48 17.24 -0.21
N ILE A 162 18.41 17.24 0.59
CA ILE A 162 17.89 18.45 1.27
C ILE A 162 18.98 19.10 2.10
N LYS A 163 19.68 18.32 2.93
CA LYS A 163 20.76 18.83 3.81
C LYS A 163 21.95 19.40 3.05
N LYS A 164 22.27 18.87 1.88
CA LYS A 164 23.45 19.29 1.11
C LYS A 164 23.19 20.44 0.15
N ASN A 165 21.99 20.51 -0.43
CA ASN A 165 21.70 21.37 -1.58
C ASN A 165 20.67 22.45 -1.29
N MET A 166 19.78 22.25 -0.30
CA MET A 166 18.75 23.24 0.02
C MET A 166 19.21 24.21 1.11
N ASP A 167 18.96 25.49 0.89
CA ASP A 167 19.19 26.53 1.88
C ASP A 167 18.02 26.57 2.88
N LEU A 168 18.19 25.88 4.00
CA LEU A 168 17.18 25.79 5.06
C LEU A 168 16.93 27.12 5.82
N THR A 169 17.68 28.19 5.49
CA THR A 169 17.47 29.52 6.08
C THR A 169 16.46 30.35 5.31
N LYS A 170 16.14 29.95 4.07
CA LYS A 170 15.13 30.60 3.24
C LYS A 170 13.74 30.20 3.71
N LYS A 171 12.78 31.13 3.62
CA LYS A 171 11.38 30.88 3.96
C LYS A 171 10.66 30.03 2.91
N GLU A 172 11.17 29.99 1.71
CA GLU A 172 10.57 29.29 0.56
C GLU A 172 11.60 28.35 -0.07
N ALA A 173 11.17 27.12 -0.38
CA ALA A 173 11.99 26.17 -1.13
C ALA A 173 11.95 26.51 -2.62
N ASP A 174 13.07 26.35 -3.32
CA ASP A 174 13.06 26.45 -4.78
C ASP A 174 12.25 25.31 -5.40
N ILE A 175 11.44 25.62 -6.41
CA ILE A 175 10.61 24.64 -7.11
C ILE A 175 11.48 23.53 -7.72
N GLY A 176 12.65 23.86 -8.26
CA GLY A 176 13.60 22.91 -8.82
C GLY A 176 14.11 21.89 -7.79
N ASP A 177 14.40 22.36 -6.58
CA ASP A 177 14.83 21.52 -5.47
C ASP A 177 13.69 20.58 -5.01
N SER A 178 12.48 21.10 -4.90
CA SER A 178 11.29 20.30 -4.55
C SER A 178 11.00 19.19 -5.57
N ILE A 179 11.06 19.50 -6.86
CA ILE A 179 10.95 18.51 -7.95
C ILE A 179 12.05 17.45 -7.84
N THR A 180 13.26 17.85 -7.50
CA THR A 180 14.40 16.91 -7.39
C THR A 180 14.22 15.97 -6.19
N VAL A 181 13.72 16.45 -5.05
CA VAL A 181 13.37 15.60 -3.89
C VAL A 181 12.31 14.56 -4.25
N VAL A 182 11.22 14.99 -4.90
CA VAL A 182 10.16 14.07 -5.35
C VAL A 182 10.70 13.04 -6.34
N ARG A 183 11.55 13.48 -7.28
CA ARG A 183 12.17 12.57 -8.23
C ARG A 183 13.05 11.52 -7.55
N ILE A 184 13.88 11.90 -6.60
CA ILE A 184 14.72 10.96 -5.84
C ILE A 184 13.84 9.91 -5.15
N CYS A 185 12.81 10.31 -4.41
CA CYS A 185 11.90 9.38 -3.75
C CYS A 185 11.24 8.43 -4.74
N THR A 186 10.76 8.94 -5.88
CA THR A 186 10.07 8.15 -6.91
C THR A 186 10.99 7.16 -7.59
N GLU A 187 12.20 7.56 -7.98
CA GLU A 187 13.18 6.69 -8.63
C GLU A 187 13.59 5.52 -7.72
N TYR A 188 13.88 5.80 -6.45
CA TYR A 188 14.21 4.75 -5.50
C TYR A 188 13.05 3.79 -5.22
N ALA A 189 11.83 4.31 -5.08
CA ALA A 189 10.64 3.49 -4.89
C ALA A 189 10.39 2.59 -6.10
N GLN A 190 10.48 3.12 -7.31
CA GLN A 190 10.31 2.35 -8.55
C GLN A 190 11.40 1.29 -8.73
N ALA A 191 12.65 1.64 -8.50
CA ALA A 191 13.76 0.68 -8.60
C ALA A 191 13.60 -0.46 -7.58
N GLY A 192 13.23 -0.13 -6.34
CA GLY A 192 12.95 -1.12 -5.30
C GLY A 192 11.80 -2.05 -5.70
N MET A 193 10.70 -1.50 -6.22
CA MET A 193 9.54 -2.27 -6.67
C MET A 193 9.89 -3.23 -7.82
N TRP A 194 10.66 -2.79 -8.81
CA TRP A 194 11.10 -3.65 -9.90
C TRP A 194 11.99 -4.79 -9.42
N ASN A 195 12.95 -4.52 -8.53
CA ASN A 195 13.82 -5.55 -7.97
C ASN A 195 13.02 -6.61 -7.20
N ILE A 196 12.08 -6.18 -6.37
CA ILE A 196 11.20 -7.08 -5.60
C ILE A 196 10.33 -7.91 -6.55
N PHE A 197 9.74 -7.29 -7.56
CA PHE A 197 8.88 -7.96 -8.54
C PHE A 197 9.65 -9.05 -9.30
N ILE A 198 10.83 -8.72 -9.83
CA ILE A 198 11.65 -9.68 -10.58
C ILE A 198 12.08 -10.84 -9.67
N ALA A 199 12.54 -10.56 -8.45
CA ALA A 199 12.94 -11.58 -7.50
C ALA A 199 11.77 -12.50 -7.14
N LEU A 200 10.60 -11.95 -6.83
CA LEU A 200 9.40 -12.71 -6.47
C LEU A 200 8.94 -13.61 -7.63
N MET A 201 8.89 -13.06 -8.85
CA MET A 201 8.52 -13.83 -10.04
C MET A 201 9.51 -14.95 -10.32
N THR A 202 10.81 -14.68 -10.20
CA THR A 202 11.85 -15.68 -10.41
C THR A 202 11.78 -16.82 -9.38
N ILE A 203 11.63 -16.49 -8.10
CA ILE A 203 11.49 -17.48 -7.02
C ILE A 203 10.24 -18.33 -7.24
N THR A 204 9.11 -17.71 -7.54
CA THR A 204 7.83 -18.41 -7.74
C THR A 204 7.90 -19.36 -8.95
N LEU A 205 8.48 -18.90 -10.05
CA LEU A 205 8.70 -19.75 -11.23
C LEU A 205 9.68 -20.89 -10.96
N ALA A 206 10.76 -20.64 -10.25
CA ALA A 206 11.71 -21.68 -9.87
C ALA A 206 11.04 -22.79 -9.04
N PHE A 207 10.19 -22.40 -8.08
CA PHE A 207 9.46 -23.35 -7.25
C PHE A 207 8.38 -24.13 -8.04
N ALA A 208 7.76 -23.50 -9.04
CA ALA A 208 6.82 -24.18 -9.93
C ALA A 208 7.46 -25.31 -10.76
N PHE A 209 8.76 -25.19 -11.07
CA PHE A 209 9.51 -26.22 -11.79
C PHE A 209 10.20 -27.25 -10.88
N PHE A 210 10.20 -27.01 -9.56
CA PHE A 210 10.88 -27.87 -8.62
C PHE A 210 10.06 -29.12 -8.25
N ASP A 211 8.89 -28.92 -7.64
CA ASP A 211 8.01 -30.01 -7.21
C ASP A 211 6.57 -29.48 -7.04
N PRO A 212 5.52 -30.17 -7.55
CA PRO A 212 4.14 -29.72 -7.45
C PRO A 212 3.62 -29.59 -6.01
N ASN A 213 3.99 -30.51 -5.12
CA ASN A 213 3.52 -30.50 -3.72
C ASN A 213 4.15 -29.34 -2.96
N PHE A 214 5.46 -29.14 -3.17
CA PHE A 214 6.18 -27.98 -2.64
C PHE A 214 5.55 -26.67 -3.14
N PHE A 215 5.31 -26.56 -4.43
CA PHE A 215 4.77 -25.33 -5.05
C PHE A 215 3.37 -24.99 -4.54
N VAL A 216 2.47 -25.96 -4.45
CA VAL A 216 1.12 -25.76 -3.93
C VAL A 216 1.17 -25.34 -2.45
N ALA A 217 1.98 -26.01 -1.65
CA ALA A 217 2.19 -25.66 -0.24
C ALA A 217 2.76 -24.23 -0.08
N TYR A 218 3.71 -23.85 -0.93
CA TYR A 218 4.25 -22.49 -1.01
C TYR A 218 3.17 -21.46 -1.33
N LEU A 219 2.31 -21.70 -2.32
CA LEU A 219 1.21 -20.79 -2.69
C LEU A 219 0.18 -20.64 -1.56
N ILE A 220 -0.22 -21.74 -0.91
CA ILE A 220 -1.12 -21.72 0.25
C ILE A 220 -0.49 -20.90 1.38
N SER A 221 0.78 -21.12 1.65
CA SER A 221 1.53 -20.38 2.68
C SER A 221 1.57 -18.89 2.40
N ILE A 222 1.88 -18.48 1.17
CA ILE A 222 1.84 -17.07 0.77
C ILE A 222 0.45 -16.48 0.98
N ALA A 223 -0.62 -17.17 0.62
CA ALA A 223 -1.97 -16.67 0.80
C ALA A 223 -2.29 -16.43 2.29
N VAL A 224 -1.95 -17.39 3.16
CA VAL A 224 -2.21 -17.30 4.60
C VAL A 224 -1.34 -16.25 5.28
N PHE A 225 -0.01 -16.38 5.18
CA PHE A 225 0.90 -15.44 5.83
C PHE A 225 0.82 -14.04 5.21
N GLY A 226 0.60 -13.96 3.90
CA GLY A 226 0.39 -12.70 3.19
C GLY A 226 -0.85 -11.96 3.68
N LEU A 227 -1.97 -12.68 3.90
CA LEU A 227 -3.18 -12.09 4.46
C LEU A 227 -2.93 -11.48 5.84
N PHE A 228 -2.37 -12.26 6.76
CA PHE A 228 -2.12 -11.78 8.11
C PHE A 228 -1.12 -10.62 8.14
N GLN A 229 -0.02 -10.73 7.42
CA GLN A 229 1.00 -9.69 7.37
C GLN A 229 0.46 -8.40 6.74
N ALA A 230 -0.29 -8.49 5.65
CA ALA A 230 -0.86 -7.33 4.98
C ALA A 230 -1.92 -6.62 5.84
N ILE A 231 -2.81 -7.36 6.50
CA ILE A 231 -3.80 -6.78 7.42
C ILE A 231 -3.08 -6.14 8.62
N PHE A 232 -2.09 -6.81 9.19
CA PHE A 232 -1.31 -6.27 10.31
C PHE A 232 -0.65 -4.94 9.93
N MET A 233 0.08 -4.91 8.80
CA MET A 233 0.77 -3.70 8.36
C MET A 233 -0.19 -2.57 7.97
N ALA A 234 -1.32 -2.89 7.33
CA ALA A 234 -2.34 -1.90 6.99
C ALA A 234 -2.95 -1.26 8.25
N ASN A 235 -3.27 -2.07 9.25
CA ASN A 235 -3.85 -1.58 10.51
C ASN A 235 -2.81 -0.82 11.36
N ALA A 236 -1.61 -1.35 11.49
CA ALA A 236 -0.54 -0.70 12.26
C ALA A 236 -0.16 0.65 11.63
N GLY A 237 0.07 0.68 10.31
CA GLY A 237 0.40 1.90 9.58
C GLY A 237 -0.72 2.93 9.62
N GLY A 238 -1.98 2.49 9.40
CA GLY A 238 -3.14 3.37 9.48
C GLY A 238 -3.37 3.96 10.87
N SER A 239 -3.17 3.17 11.93
CA SER A 239 -3.29 3.65 13.31
C SER A 239 -2.21 4.67 13.66
N TRP A 240 -0.98 4.45 13.21
CA TRP A 240 0.13 5.36 13.44
C TRP A 240 -0.04 6.68 12.70
N ASP A 241 -0.44 6.61 11.43
CA ASP A 241 -0.72 7.79 10.61
C ASP A 241 -1.92 8.60 11.17
N ASN A 242 -2.96 7.94 11.68
CA ASN A 242 -4.04 8.60 12.40
C ASN A 242 -3.58 9.26 13.70
N ALA A 243 -2.68 8.66 14.46
CA ALA A 243 -2.12 9.26 15.67
C ALA A 243 -1.36 10.55 15.33
N LYS A 244 -0.56 10.54 14.25
CA LYS A 244 0.11 11.73 13.74
C LYS A 244 -0.90 12.81 13.36
N LYS A 245 -1.93 12.48 12.57
CA LYS A 245 -2.97 13.44 12.16
C LYS A 245 -3.74 14.01 13.35
N TYR A 246 -4.02 13.22 14.37
CA TYR A 246 -4.64 13.71 15.59
C TYR A 246 -3.79 14.78 16.29
N VAL A 247 -2.47 14.58 16.37
CA VAL A 247 -1.55 15.57 16.93
C VAL A 247 -1.49 16.84 16.06
N GLU A 248 -1.49 16.71 14.74
CA GLU A 248 -1.41 17.83 13.80
C GLU A 248 -2.70 18.66 13.78
N VAL A 249 -3.86 18.02 13.64
CA VAL A 249 -5.14 18.66 13.35
C VAL A 249 -5.94 18.99 14.62
N ASP A 250 -6.14 17.98 15.48
CA ASP A 250 -6.98 18.15 16.68
C ASP A 250 -6.24 18.87 17.80
N LEU A 251 -5.01 18.43 18.09
CA LEU A 251 -4.19 19.05 19.14
C LEU A 251 -3.46 20.33 18.67
N LYS A 252 -3.37 20.56 17.36
CA LYS A 252 -2.64 21.68 16.73
C LYS A 252 -1.20 21.81 17.23
N GLN A 253 -0.51 20.69 17.40
CA GLN A 253 0.85 20.61 17.93
C GLN A 253 1.87 20.18 16.87
N LYS A 254 1.65 20.53 15.59
CA LYS A 254 2.62 20.29 14.51
C LYS A 254 3.97 20.94 14.83
N GLY A 255 5.06 20.18 14.64
CA GLY A 255 6.43 20.64 14.92
C GLY A 255 6.83 20.63 16.40
N THR A 256 6.04 20.05 17.29
CA THR A 256 6.40 19.85 18.71
C THR A 256 7.07 18.48 18.92
N PRO A 257 7.74 18.25 20.08
CA PRO A 257 8.28 16.94 20.41
C PRO A 257 7.25 15.81 20.40
N LEU A 258 5.97 16.12 20.71
CA LEU A 258 4.87 15.16 20.60
C LEU A 258 4.62 14.77 19.13
N HIS A 259 4.62 15.75 18.23
CA HIS A 259 4.50 15.48 16.80
C HIS A 259 5.68 14.66 16.27
N GLU A 260 6.91 15.02 16.66
CA GLU A 260 8.12 14.27 16.27
C GLU A 260 8.08 12.81 16.73
N ALA A 261 7.46 12.53 17.88
CA ALA A 261 7.27 11.17 18.37
C ALA A 261 6.24 10.35 17.59
N THR A 262 5.40 10.99 16.76
CA THR A 262 4.39 10.34 15.92
C THR A 262 4.77 10.27 14.44
N VAL A 263 5.88 10.82 14.05
CA VAL A 263 6.47 10.78 12.70
C VAL A 263 7.57 9.75 12.66
#